data_d4e661a4cc0fe970a0f7dd323eeee54d
#
_entry.id   d4e661a4cc0fe970a0f7dd323eeee54d
#
_cell.length_a   1.000
_cell.length_b   1.000
_cell.length_c   1.000
_cell.angle_alpha   90.00
_cell.angle_beta   90.00
_cell.angle_gamma   90.00
#
_symmetry.space_group_name_H-M   'P 1'
#
loop_
_entity.id
_entity.type
_entity.pdbx_description
1 polymer ?
#
loop_
_entity_poly.entity_id
_entity_poly.type
_entity_poly.pdbx_seq_one_letter_code
_entity_poly.pdbx_strand_id
1 'polypeptide(L)'
;MSGLQTLMTGLVIGESPRWHEGRLWFCHWGAHEIIAVDLDGNSEVVTCDPESSPHSIEWLPDGRLLIVPANPAYAGRLLRREPDGSLVTHADLSGLPSGFNEIVVDGRGNIYGNGADFDFMAFLENVQRDGEDAQQVPWRERPGFVPGFIALITPDGTVRQVADGIEFPNGMVVTPDNATLIISESFAGKLTAFDIAADASLSNRRVWAEGLGPDGICLDAEGAVWTSTGANACVRVREGGEVLQRIELDRAPFACMLGGPDRRTLFIMAAQWHPENPFGGPRTGQVLTAPAPAPGVGWP
;
A
#
# COMPACT_ATOMS: atom_id res chain seq x y z
N MET A 1 28.07 -3.75 0.24
CA MET A 1 27.54 -4.10 -1.10
C MET A 1 26.09 -4.46 -0.86
N SER A 2 25.15 -3.74 -1.45
CA SER A 2 23.73 -4.06 -1.34
C SER A 2 23.51 -5.39 -2.03
N GLY A 3 23.09 -6.43 -1.30
CA GLY A 3 22.69 -7.72 -1.88
C GLY A 3 21.38 -7.61 -2.66
N LEU A 4 21.20 -6.51 -3.41
CA LEU A 4 20.02 -6.27 -4.23
C LEU A 4 20.02 -7.23 -5.41
N GLN A 5 18.92 -7.94 -5.59
CA GLN A 5 18.73 -8.93 -6.66
C GLN A 5 17.35 -8.71 -7.31
N THR A 6 17.25 -9.03 -8.59
CA THR A 6 15.96 -9.02 -9.30
C THR A 6 15.33 -10.41 -9.17
N LEU A 7 14.15 -10.49 -8.55
CA LEU A 7 13.38 -11.72 -8.42
C LEU A 7 12.43 -11.91 -9.61
N MET A 8 11.78 -10.85 -10.06
CA MET A 8 10.81 -10.89 -11.15
C MET A 8 10.84 -9.60 -11.98
N THR A 9 10.52 -9.69 -13.26
CA THR A 9 10.42 -8.56 -14.20
C THR A 9 9.13 -8.64 -15.02
N GLY A 10 8.89 -7.65 -15.87
CA GLY A 10 7.79 -7.66 -16.83
C GLY A 10 6.47 -7.13 -16.29
N LEU A 11 6.50 -6.41 -15.18
CA LEU A 11 5.34 -5.73 -14.61
C LEU A 11 5.21 -4.31 -15.19
N VAL A 12 4.01 -3.76 -15.21
CA VAL A 12 3.79 -2.31 -15.35
C VAL A 12 4.06 -1.68 -13.99
N ILE A 13 3.18 -1.88 -13.02
CA ILE A 13 3.35 -1.52 -11.60
C ILE A 13 2.86 -2.68 -10.76
N GLY A 14 3.67 -3.10 -9.79
CA GLY A 14 3.28 -4.03 -8.74
C GLY A 14 2.99 -3.26 -7.45
N GLU A 15 1.88 -3.57 -6.79
CA GLU A 15 1.40 -2.89 -5.60
C GLU A 15 0.81 -3.84 -4.57
N SER A 16 0.61 -3.32 -3.34
CA SER A 16 0.01 -4.06 -2.23
C SER A 16 0.70 -5.41 -1.98
N PRO A 17 2.03 -5.46 -1.83
CA PRO A 17 2.74 -6.72 -1.61
C PRO A 17 2.43 -7.28 -0.22
N ARG A 18 2.25 -8.61 -0.15
CA ARG A 18 1.99 -9.38 1.08
C ARG A 18 2.81 -10.66 1.08
N TRP A 19 3.38 -11.00 2.22
CA TRP A 19 4.03 -12.30 2.39
C TRP A 19 3.06 -13.30 3.02
N HIS A 20 2.57 -14.23 2.23
CA HIS A 20 1.58 -15.20 2.64
C HIS A 20 1.93 -16.61 2.13
N GLU A 21 1.85 -17.63 3.00
CA GLU A 21 2.09 -19.04 2.69
C GLU A 21 3.39 -19.30 1.91
N GLY A 22 4.48 -18.63 2.32
CA GLY A 22 5.82 -18.85 1.74
C GLY A 22 6.04 -18.17 0.38
N ARG A 23 5.15 -17.32 -0.06
CA ARG A 23 5.22 -16.55 -1.32
C ARG A 23 4.94 -15.08 -1.12
N LEU A 24 5.51 -14.26 -1.99
CA LEU A 24 5.11 -12.87 -2.14
C LEU A 24 3.88 -12.79 -3.05
N TRP A 25 2.81 -12.20 -2.56
CA TRP A 25 1.59 -11.91 -3.30
C TRP A 25 1.51 -10.41 -3.54
N PHE A 26 1.02 -10.00 -4.70
CA PHE A 26 0.85 -8.58 -5.02
C PHE A 26 -0.15 -8.37 -6.15
N CYS A 27 -0.67 -7.14 -6.26
CA CYS A 27 -1.49 -6.71 -7.37
C CYS A 27 -0.61 -6.19 -8.51
N HIS A 28 -0.83 -6.67 -9.73
CA HIS A 28 -0.24 -6.14 -10.96
C HIS A 28 -1.27 -5.27 -11.65
N TRP A 29 -1.25 -3.97 -11.35
CA TRP A 29 -2.31 -3.05 -11.76
C TRP A 29 -2.48 -2.98 -13.28
N GLY A 30 -1.39 -2.92 -14.04
CA GLY A 30 -1.46 -2.81 -15.51
C GLY A 30 -2.00 -4.05 -16.24
N ALA A 31 -2.21 -5.17 -15.53
CA ALA A 31 -2.73 -6.40 -16.11
C ALA A 31 -3.98 -6.92 -15.39
N HIS A 32 -4.42 -6.24 -14.32
CA HIS A 32 -5.56 -6.64 -13.49
C HIS A 32 -5.38 -8.02 -12.86
N GLU A 33 -4.14 -8.33 -12.44
CA GLU A 33 -3.75 -9.64 -11.92
C GLU A 33 -3.41 -9.57 -10.44
N ILE A 34 -3.66 -10.66 -9.74
CA ILE A 34 -2.99 -10.99 -8.47
C ILE A 34 -1.96 -12.07 -8.80
N ILE A 35 -0.71 -11.79 -8.46
CA ILE A 35 0.42 -12.68 -8.71
C ILE A 35 0.98 -13.17 -7.38
N ALA A 36 1.33 -14.46 -7.32
CA ALA A 36 2.14 -15.03 -6.25
C ALA A 36 3.48 -15.50 -6.82
N VAL A 37 4.60 -15.14 -6.17
CA VAL A 37 5.94 -15.53 -6.57
C VAL A 37 6.72 -16.09 -5.38
N ASP A 38 7.44 -17.22 -5.57
CA ASP A 38 8.32 -17.78 -4.56
C ASP A 38 9.73 -17.15 -4.58
N LEU A 39 10.60 -17.59 -3.67
CA LEU A 39 11.97 -17.06 -3.58
C LEU A 39 12.88 -17.49 -4.74
N ASP A 40 12.50 -18.49 -5.51
CA ASP A 40 13.22 -18.96 -6.69
C ASP A 40 12.77 -18.21 -7.97
N GLY A 41 11.77 -17.32 -7.86
CA GLY A 41 11.21 -16.54 -8.96
C GLY A 41 10.12 -17.28 -9.76
N ASN A 42 9.67 -18.46 -9.30
CA ASN A 42 8.54 -19.14 -9.93
C ASN A 42 7.26 -18.38 -9.56
N SER A 43 6.56 -17.87 -10.58
CA SER A 43 5.37 -17.04 -10.41
C SER A 43 4.13 -17.72 -10.97
N GLU A 44 2.99 -17.41 -10.34
CA GLU A 44 1.67 -17.85 -10.72
C GLU A 44 0.72 -16.64 -10.77
N VAL A 45 -0.04 -16.51 -11.84
CA VAL A 45 -1.19 -15.61 -11.86
C VAL A 45 -2.34 -16.32 -11.14
N VAL A 46 -2.63 -15.89 -9.92
CA VAL A 46 -3.66 -16.50 -9.06
C VAL A 46 -5.05 -16.13 -9.56
N THR A 47 -5.22 -14.92 -10.02
CA THR A 47 -6.43 -14.44 -10.68
C THR A 47 -6.07 -13.33 -11.65
N CYS A 48 -6.77 -13.33 -12.79
CA CYS A 48 -6.80 -12.22 -13.72
C CYS A 48 -8.27 -11.84 -13.87
N ASP A 49 -8.65 -10.74 -13.25
CA ASP A 49 -10.04 -10.30 -13.22
C ASP A 49 -10.16 -8.82 -13.60
N PRO A 50 -10.30 -8.55 -14.90
CA PRO A 50 -10.53 -7.19 -15.40
C PRO A 50 -11.83 -6.56 -14.87
N GLU A 51 -12.78 -7.38 -14.43
CA GLU A 51 -14.05 -6.87 -13.90
C GLU A 51 -13.88 -6.29 -12.51
N SER A 52 -13.13 -6.93 -11.60
CA SER A 52 -12.83 -6.33 -10.29
C SER A 52 -11.63 -5.40 -10.34
N SER A 53 -10.66 -5.66 -11.23
CA SER A 53 -9.40 -4.90 -11.29
C SER A 53 -8.75 -4.78 -9.92
N PRO A 54 -8.12 -5.86 -9.39
CA PRO A 54 -7.63 -5.89 -8.01
C PRO A 54 -6.60 -4.79 -7.77
N HIS A 55 -6.87 -3.94 -6.78
CA HIS A 55 -6.05 -2.76 -6.46
C HIS A 55 -5.19 -3.00 -5.22
N SER A 56 -5.79 -3.54 -4.16
CA SER A 56 -5.12 -3.94 -2.93
C SER A 56 -5.67 -5.27 -2.43
N ILE A 57 -4.85 -6.02 -1.70
CA ILE A 57 -5.19 -7.34 -1.15
C ILE A 57 -4.76 -7.47 0.31
N GLU A 58 -5.47 -8.33 1.05
CA GLU A 58 -5.11 -8.75 2.40
C GLU A 58 -5.86 -10.02 2.77
N TRP A 59 -5.47 -10.70 3.85
CA TRP A 59 -6.12 -11.90 4.33
C TRP A 59 -6.87 -11.67 5.64
N LEU A 60 -8.06 -12.26 5.71
CA LEU A 60 -8.74 -12.44 6.97
C LEU A 60 -8.01 -13.49 7.84
N PRO A 61 -8.19 -13.47 9.17
CA PRO A 61 -7.60 -14.48 10.05
C PRO A 61 -8.00 -15.93 9.73
N ASP A 62 -9.10 -16.13 9.00
CA ASP A 62 -9.57 -17.45 8.54
C ASP A 62 -8.95 -17.88 7.19
N GLY A 63 -8.00 -17.10 6.65
CA GLY A 63 -7.28 -17.38 5.42
C GLY A 63 -8.00 -17.01 4.12
N ARG A 64 -9.15 -16.33 4.19
CA ARG A 64 -9.83 -15.85 2.98
C ARG A 64 -9.27 -14.53 2.50
N LEU A 65 -9.01 -14.45 1.20
CA LEU A 65 -8.45 -13.28 0.55
C LEU A 65 -9.48 -12.16 0.41
N LEU A 66 -9.12 -10.97 0.86
CA LEU A 66 -9.83 -9.72 0.62
C LEU A 66 -9.23 -9.02 -0.61
N ILE A 67 -10.08 -8.32 -1.37
CA ILE A 67 -9.68 -7.58 -2.56
C ILE A 67 -10.39 -6.22 -2.55
N VAL A 68 -9.62 -5.15 -2.64
CA VAL A 68 -10.13 -3.81 -2.98
C VAL A 68 -10.23 -3.72 -4.50
N PRO A 69 -11.42 -3.56 -5.08
CA PRO A 69 -11.56 -3.41 -6.52
C PRO A 69 -11.34 -1.96 -6.95
N ALA A 70 -10.63 -1.76 -8.07
CA ALA A 70 -10.49 -0.44 -8.71
C ALA A 70 -11.61 -0.15 -9.72
N ASN A 71 -12.31 -1.18 -10.21
CA ASN A 71 -13.36 -0.99 -11.21
C ASN A 71 -14.58 -0.28 -10.60
N PRO A 72 -15.05 0.84 -11.20
CA PRO A 72 -16.22 1.59 -10.74
C PRO A 72 -17.50 0.76 -10.59
N ALA A 73 -17.65 -0.36 -11.31
CA ALA A 73 -18.78 -1.28 -11.15
C ALA A 73 -18.87 -1.92 -9.76
N TYR A 74 -17.75 -1.95 -9.04
CA TYR A 74 -17.65 -2.44 -7.67
C TYR A 74 -17.40 -1.31 -6.65
N ALA A 75 -17.53 -0.06 -7.06
CA ALA A 75 -17.33 1.08 -6.18
C ALA A 75 -18.13 0.92 -4.87
N GLY A 76 -17.50 1.25 -3.74
CA GLY A 76 -18.12 1.10 -2.43
C GLY A 76 -18.24 -0.36 -1.95
N ARG A 77 -17.46 -1.30 -2.48
CA ARG A 77 -17.45 -2.70 -2.02
C ARG A 77 -16.04 -3.15 -1.67
N LEU A 78 -15.92 -3.85 -0.55
CA LEU A 78 -14.78 -4.70 -0.27
C LEU A 78 -15.17 -6.13 -0.67
N LEU A 79 -14.38 -6.76 -1.52
CA LEU A 79 -14.65 -8.10 -2.01
C LEU A 79 -13.89 -9.14 -1.18
N ARG A 80 -14.40 -10.38 -1.18
CA ARG A 80 -13.76 -11.54 -0.57
C ARG A 80 -13.82 -12.71 -1.53
N ARG A 81 -12.69 -13.40 -1.69
CA ARG A 81 -12.61 -14.62 -2.49
C ARG A 81 -12.94 -15.83 -1.63
N GLU A 82 -13.91 -16.60 -2.07
CA GLU A 82 -14.32 -17.85 -1.42
C GLU A 82 -13.43 -19.05 -1.89
N PRO A 83 -13.44 -20.18 -1.17
CA PRO A 83 -12.62 -21.35 -1.52
C PRO A 83 -12.89 -21.92 -2.92
N ASP A 84 -14.10 -21.74 -3.46
CA ASP A 84 -14.46 -22.15 -4.82
C ASP A 84 -14.01 -21.15 -5.91
N GLY A 85 -13.34 -20.05 -5.49
CA GLY A 85 -12.84 -19.00 -6.36
C GLY A 85 -13.85 -17.89 -6.65
N SER A 86 -15.10 -18.01 -6.21
CA SER A 86 -16.10 -16.95 -6.40
C SER A 86 -15.77 -15.70 -5.57
N LEU A 87 -16.18 -14.54 -6.09
CA LEU A 87 -16.06 -13.26 -5.37
C LEU A 87 -17.41 -12.86 -4.79
N VAL A 88 -17.42 -12.54 -3.51
CA VAL A 88 -18.59 -12.03 -2.80
C VAL A 88 -18.28 -10.68 -2.14
N THR A 89 -19.30 -9.86 -1.95
CA THR A 89 -19.14 -8.64 -1.16
C THR A 89 -18.91 -9.01 0.30
N HIS A 90 -17.75 -8.62 0.84
CA HIS A 90 -17.42 -8.78 2.27
C HIS A 90 -18.02 -7.66 3.10
N ALA A 91 -17.90 -6.41 2.62
CA ALA A 91 -18.49 -5.25 3.25
C ALA A 91 -19.03 -4.26 2.22
N ASP A 92 -20.13 -3.60 2.55
CA ASP A 92 -20.71 -2.49 1.80
C ASP A 92 -20.14 -1.17 2.35
N LEU A 93 -19.36 -0.49 1.54
CA LEU A 93 -18.69 0.77 1.85
C LEU A 93 -19.38 1.97 1.17
N SER A 94 -20.55 1.77 0.55
CA SER A 94 -21.24 2.82 -0.22
C SER A 94 -21.68 4.03 0.61
N GLY A 95 -21.71 3.89 1.94
CA GLY A 95 -21.95 5.00 2.88
C GLY A 95 -20.71 5.86 3.18
N LEU A 96 -19.55 5.53 2.63
CA LEU A 96 -18.29 6.25 2.79
C LEU A 96 -17.89 6.95 1.48
N PRO A 97 -16.93 7.90 1.51
CA PRO A 97 -16.34 8.41 0.28
C PRO A 97 -15.78 7.27 -0.59
N SER A 98 -15.78 7.44 -1.89
CA SER A 98 -15.25 6.46 -2.84
C SER A 98 -13.71 6.50 -2.92
N GLY A 99 -13.13 5.72 -3.83
CA GLY A 99 -11.69 5.80 -4.13
C GLY A 99 -10.80 5.11 -3.11
N PHE A 100 -11.20 3.91 -2.63
CA PHE A 100 -10.36 3.10 -1.77
C PHE A 100 -9.06 2.70 -2.46
N ASN A 101 -7.94 2.79 -1.72
CA ASN A 101 -6.60 2.50 -2.21
C ASN A 101 -6.00 1.27 -1.52
N GLU A 102 -5.79 1.30 -0.23
CA GLU A 102 -5.07 0.26 0.51
C GLU A 102 -5.89 -0.25 1.69
N ILE A 103 -5.68 -1.51 2.09
CA ILE A 103 -6.25 -2.12 3.29
C ILE A 103 -5.17 -2.80 4.13
N VAL A 104 -5.41 -2.89 5.43
CA VAL A 104 -4.68 -3.72 6.37
C VAL A 104 -5.66 -4.40 7.33
N VAL A 105 -5.45 -5.69 7.61
CA VAL A 105 -6.21 -6.45 8.62
C VAL A 105 -5.36 -6.60 9.86
N ASP A 106 -5.84 -6.11 11.02
CA ASP A 106 -5.11 -6.23 12.28
C ASP A 106 -5.25 -7.64 12.90
N GLY A 107 -4.47 -7.91 13.96
CA GLY A 107 -4.49 -9.20 14.65
C GLY A 107 -5.80 -9.54 15.36
N ARG A 108 -6.77 -8.61 15.41
CA ARG A 108 -8.12 -8.81 15.96
C ARG A 108 -9.16 -9.02 14.87
N GLY A 109 -8.73 -8.95 13.59
CA GLY A 109 -9.60 -9.07 12.42
C GLY A 109 -10.33 -7.77 12.05
N ASN A 110 -9.95 -6.62 12.62
CA ASN A 110 -10.43 -5.35 12.13
C ASN A 110 -9.72 -5.00 10.83
N ILE A 111 -10.46 -4.45 9.87
CA ILE A 111 -9.94 -4.02 8.58
C ILE A 111 -9.90 -2.50 8.57
N TYR A 112 -8.72 -1.92 8.39
CA TYR A 112 -8.58 -0.50 8.09
C TYR A 112 -8.39 -0.35 6.59
N GLY A 113 -9.24 0.45 5.95
CA GLY A 113 -9.13 0.78 4.54
C GLY A 113 -8.96 2.28 4.37
N ASN A 114 -8.10 2.71 3.47
CA ASN A 114 -7.93 4.12 3.18
C ASN A 114 -8.26 4.45 1.73
N GLY A 115 -8.44 5.73 1.46
CA GLY A 115 -8.69 6.23 0.12
C GLY A 115 -8.92 7.73 0.10
N ALA A 116 -9.14 8.25 -1.11
CA ALA A 116 -9.49 9.64 -1.33
C ALA A 116 -10.44 9.74 -2.53
N ASP A 117 -11.53 10.50 -2.37
CA ASP A 117 -12.57 10.64 -3.38
C ASP A 117 -12.24 11.78 -4.35
N PHE A 118 -11.26 11.54 -5.23
CA PHE A 118 -10.92 12.48 -6.29
C PHE A 118 -10.39 11.76 -7.53
N ASP A 119 -10.54 12.40 -8.69
CA ASP A 119 -10.01 11.89 -9.94
C ASP A 119 -8.49 12.12 -10.00
N PHE A 120 -7.73 11.09 -9.64
CA PHE A 120 -6.26 11.13 -9.61
C PHE A 120 -5.67 11.43 -10.99
N MET A 121 -6.26 10.88 -12.07
CA MET A 121 -5.74 11.12 -13.42
C MET A 121 -5.96 12.55 -13.86
N ALA A 122 -7.15 13.10 -13.66
CA ALA A 122 -7.43 14.51 -13.93
C ALA A 122 -6.56 15.44 -13.08
N PHE A 123 -6.28 15.05 -11.83
CA PHE A 123 -5.37 15.79 -10.96
C PHE A 123 -3.93 15.81 -11.51
N LEU A 124 -3.39 14.66 -11.94
CA LEU A 124 -2.06 14.57 -12.55
C LEU A 124 -1.96 15.41 -13.83
N GLU A 125 -2.97 15.35 -14.70
CA GLU A 125 -3.03 16.17 -15.92
C GLU A 125 -2.98 17.66 -15.60
N ASN A 126 -3.70 18.12 -14.57
CA ASN A 126 -3.66 19.50 -14.11
C ASN A 126 -2.25 19.88 -13.63
N VAL A 127 -1.62 19.04 -12.81
CA VAL A 127 -0.26 19.27 -12.31
C VAL A 127 0.77 19.37 -13.45
N GLN A 128 0.65 18.51 -14.47
CA GLN A 128 1.53 18.56 -15.64
C GLN A 128 1.32 19.84 -16.48
N ARG A 129 0.06 20.27 -16.65
CA ARG A 129 -0.30 21.47 -17.41
C ARG A 129 0.20 22.75 -16.75
N ASP A 130 0.15 22.80 -15.41
CA ASP A 130 0.50 24.00 -14.64
C ASP A 130 2.01 24.27 -14.57
N GLY A 131 2.86 23.33 -15.02
CA GLY A 131 4.29 23.49 -15.21
C GLY A 131 5.12 23.60 -13.93
N GLU A 132 6.37 24.11 -14.07
CA GLU A 132 7.36 24.14 -12.98
C GLU A 132 6.92 25.04 -11.81
N ASP A 133 6.18 26.11 -12.06
CA ASP A 133 5.70 27.02 -11.00
C ASP A 133 4.72 26.33 -10.04
N ALA A 134 3.97 25.35 -10.53
CA ALA A 134 3.07 24.55 -9.70
C ALA A 134 3.81 23.60 -8.74
N GLN A 135 5.06 23.26 -9.03
CA GLN A 135 5.85 22.37 -8.17
C GLN A 135 6.16 23.01 -6.80
N GLN A 136 6.11 24.34 -6.70
CA GLN A 136 6.32 25.07 -5.45
C GLN A 136 5.05 25.17 -4.58
N VAL A 137 3.87 24.88 -5.17
CA VAL A 137 2.60 24.89 -4.43
C VAL A 137 2.41 23.56 -3.69
N PRO A 138 2.18 23.56 -2.36
CA PRO A 138 1.88 22.34 -1.61
C PRO A 138 0.72 21.58 -2.25
N TRP A 139 0.81 20.25 -2.28
CA TRP A 139 -0.21 19.39 -2.92
C TRP A 139 -1.64 19.70 -2.45
N ARG A 140 -1.84 19.91 -1.15
CA ARG A 140 -3.12 20.25 -0.54
C ARG A 140 -3.72 21.58 -0.99
N GLU A 141 -2.90 22.47 -1.56
CA GLU A 141 -3.35 23.80 -2.03
C GLU A 141 -3.61 23.79 -3.53
N ARG A 142 -3.36 22.67 -4.21
CA ARG A 142 -3.59 22.56 -5.66
C ARG A 142 -5.05 22.32 -5.98
N PRO A 143 -5.56 22.92 -7.09
CA PRO A 143 -6.92 22.70 -7.53
C PRO A 143 -7.23 21.22 -7.77
N GLY A 144 -8.37 20.74 -7.26
CA GLY A 144 -8.81 19.36 -7.41
C GLY A 144 -8.24 18.38 -6.36
N PHE A 145 -7.36 18.84 -5.45
CA PHE A 145 -6.94 18.01 -4.33
C PHE A 145 -8.09 17.82 -3.34
N VAL A 146 -8.33 16.57 -2.96
CA VAL A 146 -9.28 16.19 -1.91
C VAL A 146 -8.53 15.35 -0.88
N PRO A 147 -8.57 15.72 0.41
CA PRO A 147 -7.94 14.90 1.46
C PRO A 147 -8.64 13.56 1.59
N GLY A 148 -7.85 12.53 1.89
CA GLY A 148 -8.34 11.18 2.08
C GLY A 148 -8.82 10.90 3.50
N PHE A 149 -9.22 9.66 3.70
CA PHE A 149 -9.84 9.15 4.92
C PHE A 149 -9.29 7.76 5.28
N ILE A 150 -9.58 7.32 6.51
CA ILE A 150 -9.42 5.93 6.96
C ILE A 150 -10.80 5.43 7.41
N ALA A 151 -11.23 4.31 6.84
CA ALA A 151 -12.40 3.55 7.24
C ALA A 151 -12.02 2.36 8.11
N LEU A 152 -12.90 1.96 9.00
CA LEU A 152 -12.84 0.74 9.80
C LEU A 152 -14.01 -0.16 9.42
N ILE A 153 -13.70 -1.42 9.18
CA ILE A 153 -14.68 -2.51 9.09
C ILE A 153 -14.35 -3.49 10.22
N THR A 154 -15.25 -3.65 11.17
CA THR A 154 -15.08 -4.57 12.30
C THR A 154 -15.53 -5.98 11.94
N PRO A 155 -15.09 -7.04 12.67
CA PRO A 155 -15.48 -8.43 12.37
C PRO A 155 -16.97 -8.69 12.40
N ASP A 156 -17.76 -7.87 13.10
CA ASP A 156 -19.23 -7.94 13.11
C ASP A 156 -19.90 -7.25 11.90
N GLY A 157 -19.08 -6.67 10.99
CA GLY A 157 -19.54 -6.00 9.78
C GLY A 157 -19.89 -4.52 9.95
N THR A 158 -19.63 -3.92 11.12
CA THR A 158 -19.83 -2.48 11.31
C THR A 158 -18.82 -1.71 10.47
N VAL A 159 -19.30 -0.75 9.68
CA VAL A 159 -18.48 0.12 8.80
C VAL A 159 -18.60 1.56 9.27
N ARG A 160 -17.46 2.23 9.47
CA ARG A 160 -17.41 3.64 9.83
C ARG A 160 -16.10 4.31 9.44
N GLN A 161 -16.12 5.60 9.15
CA GLN A 161 -14.91 6.41 9.03
C GLN A 161 -14.32 6.65 10.42
N VAL A 162 -13.00 6.50 10.55
CA VAL A 162 -12.27 6.65 11.82
C VAL A 162 -11.20 7.73 11.78
N ALA A 163 -10.82 8.21 10.60
CA ALA A 163 -9.98 9.38 10.41
C ALA A 163 -10.25 10.05 9.05
N ASP A 164 -9.89 11.32 8.93
CA ASP A 164 -9.95 12.12 7.71
C ASP A 164 -8.75 13.06 7.58
N GLY A 165 -8.74 13.88 6.54
CA GLY A 165 -7.69 14.86 6.33
C GLY A 165 -6.31 14.24 6.07
N ILE A 166 -6.25 13.06 5.45
CA ILE A 166 -5.01 12.36 5.09
C ILE A 166 -4.56 12.84 3.71
N GLU A 167 -3.34 13.34 3.59
CA GLU A 167 -2.85 13.91 2.33
C GLU A 167 -2.33 12.81 1.39
N PHE A 168 -3.21 12.25 0.57
CA PHE A 168 -2.97 11.12 -0.33
C PHE A 168 -2.57 9.86 0.45
N PRO A 169 -3.56 9.21 1.12
CA PRO A 169 -3.32 8.02 1.92
C PRO A 169 -2.81 6.86 1.05
N ASN A 170 -1.82 6.15 1.56
CA ASN A 170 -1.21 5.02 0.87
C ASN A 170 -0.94 3.88 1.87
N GLY A 171 0.23 3.22 1.81
CA GLY A 171 0.54 2.08 2.67
C GLY A 171 0.21 2.27 4.14
N MET A 172 -0.29 1.22 4.78
CA MET A 172 -0.59 1.17 6.21
C MET A 172 0.05 -0.04 6.87
N VAL A 173 0.46 0.12 8.12
CA VAL A 173 0.85 -1.00 9.00
C VAL A 173 0.21 -0.85 10.37
N VAL A 174 -0.11 -1.98 10.99
CA VAL A 174 -0.52 -2.03 12.41
C VAL A 174 0.59 -2.74 13.20
N THR A 175 0.95 -2.19 14.36
CA THR A 175 1.97 -2.79 15.24
C THR A 175 1.53 -4.14 15.78
N PRO A 176 2.48 -5.06 16.12
CA PRO A 176 2.16 -6.43 16.55
C PRO A 176 1.27 -6.52 17.80
N ASP A 177 1.30 -5.49 18.64
CA ASP A 177 0.44 -5.37 19.85
C ASP A 177 -0.97 -4.82 19.52
N ASN A 178 -1.23 -4.48 18.24
CA ASN A 178 -2.45 -3.81 17.78
C ASN A 178 -2.73 -2.48 18.49
N ALA A 179 -1.68 -1.74 18.88
CA ALA A 179 -1.81 -0.48 19.60
C ALA A 179 -1.64 0.75 18.72
N THR A 180 -0.95 0.62 17.58
CA THR A 180 -0.64 1.76 16.69
C THR A 180 -0.89 1.39 15.23
N LEU A 181 -1.56 2.30 14.52
CA LEU A 181 -1.63 2.30 13.06
C LEU A 181 -0.71 3.38 12.53
N ILE A 182 0.16 3.04 11.57
CA ILE A 182 1.01 4.00 10.85
C ILE A 182 0.57 4.01 9.40
N ILE A 183 0.42 5.20 8.80
CA ILE A 183 -0.03 5.40 7.43
C ILE A 183 0.89 6.34 6.68
N SER A 184 1.12 6.05 5.41
CA SER A 184 1.75 6.97 4.45
C SER A 184 0.81 8.10 4.05
N GLU A 185 1.29 9.34 4.17
CA GLU A 185 0.70 10.51 3.54
C GLU A 185 1.63 10.96 2.41
N SER A 186 1.46 10.40 1.20
CA SER A 186 2.44 10.54 0.11
C SER A 186 2.63 12.00 -0.31
N PHE A 187 1.56 12.79 -0.38
CA PHE A 187 1.63 14.19 -0.76
C PHE A 187 2.11 15.12 0.37
N ALA A 188 1.98 14.68 1.62
CA ALA A 188 2.54 15.40 2.75
C ALA A 188 4.01 15.03 3.01
N GLY A 189 4.55 14.02 2.33
CA GLY A 189 5.93 13.57 2.51
C GLY A 189 6.22 13.03 3.90
N LYS A 190 5.25 12.39 4.54
CA LYS A 190 5.35 11.95 5.94
C LYS A 190 4.65 10.62 6.21
N LEU A 191 5.04 10.00 7.31
CA LEU A 191 4.30 8.94 7.97
C LEU A 191 3.54 9.52 9.16
N THR A 192 2.28 9.16 9.31
CA THR A 192 1.41 9.57 10.42
C THR A 192 1.01 8.37 11.24
N ALA A 193 1.05 8.49 12.56
CA ALA A 193 0.62 7.44 13.47
C ALA A 193 -0.65 7.82 14.22
N PHE A 194 -1.43 6.79 14.55
CA PHE A 194 -2.62 6.85 15.42
C PHE A 194 -2.54 5.79 16.49
N ASP A 195 -3.06 6.09 17.66
CA ASP A 195 -3.32 5.08 18.69
C ASP A 195 -4.63 4.36 18.36
N ILE A 196 -4.63 3.03 18.49
CA ILE A 196 -5.80 2.18 18.27
C ILE A 196 -6.45 1.88 19.62
N ALA A 197 -7.68 2.31 19.79
CA ALA A 197 -8.47 2.04 21.01
C ALA A 197 -9.02 0.60 21.04
N ALA A 198 -9.63 0.20 22.17
CA ALA A 198 -10.21 -1.13 22.32
C ALA A 198 -11.37 -1.41 21.36
N ASP A 199 -12.10 -0.38 20.94
CA ASP A 199 -13.18 -0.43 19.93
C ASP A 199 -12.65 -0.22 18.50
N ALA A 200 -11.34 -0.31 18.31
CA ALA A 200 -10.62 -0.08 17.05
C ALA A 200 -10.73 1.35 16.47
N SER A 201 -11.27 2.33 17.23
CA SER A 201 -11.21 3.72 16.82
C SER A 201 -9.78 4.27 16.89
N LEU A 202 -9.51 5.28 16.04
CA LEU A 202 -8.21 5.93 15.95
C LEU A 202 -8.21 7.25 16.74
N SER A 203 -7.11 7.52 17.44
CA SER A 203 -6.93 8.73 18.22
C SER A 203 -5.46 9.17 18.24
N ASN A 204 -5.15 10.29 18.89
CA ASN A 204 -3.79 10.77 19.09
C ASN A 204 -2.97 10.84 17.80
N ARG A 205 -3.56 11.43 16.71
CA ARG A 205 -2.85 11.63 15.44
C ARG A 205 -1.57 12.40 15.66
N ARG A 206 -0.45 11.86 15.19
CA ARG A 206 0.89 12.47 15.32
C ARG A 206 1.76 12.17 14.11
N VAL A 207 2.70 13.07 13.81
CA VAL A 207 3.74 12.78 12.83
C VAL A 207 4.65 11.70 13.39
N TRP A 208 4.82 10.60 12.63
CA TRP A 208 5.73 9.51 12.98
C TRP A 208 7.13 9.74 12.39
N ALA A 209 7.19 10.16 11.12
CA ALA A 209 8.41 10.62 10.42
C ALA A 209 8.02 11.56 9.28
N GLU A 210 8.91 12.45 8.90
CA GLU A 210 8.71 13.41 7.81
C GLU A 210 9.95 13.54 6.91
N GLY A 211 9.86 14.29 5.81
CA GLY A 211 10.93 14.43 4.83
C GLY A 211 11.11 13.20 3.95
N LEU A 212 10.04 12.43 3.75
CA LEU A 212 9.97 11.23 2.95
C LEU A 212 9.08 11.45 1.71
N GLY A 213 9.04 10.47 0.81
CA GLY A 213 8.00 10.36 -0.21
C GLY A 213 7.39 8.97 -0.09
N PRO A 214 6.67 8.71 1.03
CA PRO A 214 6.26 7.35 1.36
C PRO A 214 5.14 6.90 0.44
N ASP A 215 5.17 5.61 0.10
CA ASP A 215 4.15 4.91 -0.66
C ASP A 215 3.75 3.65 0.11
N GLY A 216 3.80 2.44 -0.45
CA GLY A 216 3.61 1.22 0.30
C GLY A 216 4.70 1.01 1.37
N ILE A 217 4.31 0.53 2.55
CA ILE A 217 5.22 0.41 3.72
C ILE A 217 5.13 -0.97 4.37
N CYS A 218 6.21 -1.35 5.08
CA CYS A 218 6.18 -2.49 6.01
C CYS A 218 7.01 -2.21 7.27
N LEU A 219 6.68 -2.90 8.36
CA LEU A 219 7.25 -2.71 9.69
C LEU A 219 8.20 -3.86 10.05
N ASP A 220 9.30 -3.56 10.72
CA ASP A 220 10.23 -4.57 11.23
C ASP A 220 10.21 -4.70 12.77
N ALA A 221 10.85 -5.76 13.28
CA ALA A 221 10.87 -6.09 14.70
C ALA A 221 11.66 -5.11 15.60
N GLU A 222 12.42 -4.20 15.01
CA GLU A 222 13.08 -3.10 15.73
C GLU A 222 12.22 -1.83 15.73
N GLY A 223 10.98 -1.90 15.23
CA GLY A 223 10.03 -0.80 15.17
C GLY A 223 10.35 0.22 14.07
N ALA A 224 11.18 -0.15 13.09
CA ALA A 224 11.46 0.70 11.94
C ALA A 224 10.54 0.35 10.77
N VAL A 225 10.19 1.37 9.98
CA VAL A 225 9.38 1.26 8.77
C VAL A 225 10.27 1.31 7.54
N TRP A 226 10.05 0.41 6.59
CA TRP A 226 10.58 0.49 5.25
C TRP A 226 9.60 1.22 4.35
N THR A 227 10.10 2.12 3.52
CA THR A 227 9.30 2.94 2.62
C THR A 227 10.12 3.53 1.47
N SER A 228 9.47 4.16 0.51
CA SER A 228 10.10 4.96 -0.54
C SER A 228 10.47 6.38 -0.04
N THR A 229 11.29 7.07 -0.82
CA THR A 229 11.71 8.46 -0.53
C THR A 229 11.09 9.48 -1.48
N GLY A 230 10.20 9.05 -2.39
CA GLY A 230 9.74 9.89 -3.50
C GLY A 230 10.81 10.09 -4.59
N ALA A 231 11.94 9.39 -4.47
CA ALA A 231 13.01 9.29 -5.46
C ALA A 231 13.34 7.80 -5.67
N ASN A 232 14.41 7.48 -6.41
CA ASN A 232 14.80 6.11 -6.69
C ASN A 232 15.53 5.45 -5.51
N ALA A 233 14.90 5.44 -4.33
CA ALA A 233 15.47 4.78 -3.16
C ALA A 233 14.40 4.25 -2.21
N CYS A 234 14.66 3.07 -1.63
CA CYS A 234 13.93 2.52 -0.50
C CYS A 234 14.74 2.75 0.79
N VAL A 235 14.08 3.20 1.85
CA VAL A 235 14.72 3.52 3.12
C VAL A 235 14.07 2.78 4.28
N ARG A 236 14.90 2.49 5.27
CA ARG A 236 14.51 2.05 6.60
C ARG A 236 14.57 3.25 7.53
N VAL A 237 13.45 3.63 8.13
CA VAL A 237 13.35 4.82 8.98
C VAL A 237 12.73 4.44 10.32
N ARG A 238 13.21 5.04 11.41
CA ARG A 238 12.58 4.90 12.73
C ARG A 238 11.71 6.10 13.08
N GLU A 239 10.89 5.95 14.09
CA GLU A 239 10.09 7.06 14.64
C GLU A 239 11.01 8.26 14.93
N GLY A 240 10.54 9.45 14.53
CA GLY A 240 11.34 10.68 14.55
C GLY A 240 12.11 10.97 13.28
N GLY A 241 12.09 10.09 12.27
CA GLY A 241 12.58 10.37 10.91
C GLY A 241 14.05 10.03 10.66
N GLU A 242 14.78 9.42 11.62
CA GLU A 242 16.15 8.98 11.36
C GLU A 242 16.20 7.83 10.35
N VAL A 243 16.90 8.03 9.24
CA VAL A 243 17.15 7.01 8.22
C VAL A 243 18.27 6.08 8.68
N LEU A 244 17.93 4.83 8.97
CA LEU A 244 18.84 3.80 9.45
C LEU A 244 19.56 3.07 8.33
N GLN A 245 18.89 2.94 7.17
CA GLN A 245 19.42 2.27 5.98
C GLN A 245 18.79 2.87 4.73
N ARG A 246 19.58 2.89 3.64
CA ARG A 246 19.14 3.36 2.33
C ARG A 246 19.61 2.40 1.25
N ILE A 247 18.70 2.04 0.35
CA ILE A 247 18.96 1.19 -0.82
C ILE A 247 18.66 2.03 -2.05
N GLU A 248 19.70 2.36 -2.82
CA GLU A 248 19.55 3.06 -4.09
C GLU A 248 19.06 2.11 -5.18
N LEU A 249 18.16 2.58 -5.99
CA LEU A 249 17.52 1.86 -7.09
C LEU A 249 17.74 2.61 -8.42
N ASP A 250 17.52 1.94 -9.53
CA ASP A 250 17.55 2.56 -10.86
C ASP A 250 16.18 3.08 -11.32
N ARG A 251 15.15 2.86 -10.50
CA ARG A 251 13.75 3.23 -10.74
C ARG A 251 13.02 3.52 -9.44
N ALA A 252 11.83 4.11 -9.53
CA ALA A 252 11.03 4.48 -8.37
C ALA A 252 10.48 3.23 -7.65
N PRO A 253 10.66 3.10 -6.32
CA PRO A 253 9.93 2.12 -5.51
C PRO A 253 8.52 2.64 -5.20
N PHE A 254 7.52 1.76 -5.33
CA PHE A 254 6.12 2.02 -5.02
C PHE A 254 5.70 1.35 -3.71
N ALA A 255 6.09 0.09 -3.50
CA ALA A 255 5.75 -0.63 -2.28
C ALA A 255 6.89 -1.55 -1.84
N CYS A 256 6.87 -1.94 -0.57
CA CYS A 256 7.80 -2.90 -0.03
C CYS A 256 7.13 -3.84 0.98
N MET A 257 7.72 -5.02 1.16
CA MET A 257 7.25 -6.03 2.10
C MET A 257 8.42 -6.83 2.66
N LEU A 258 8.35 -7.18 3.94
CA LEU A 258 9.30 -8.08 4.59
C LEU A 258 8.74 -9.51 4.62
N GLY A 259 9.48 -10.45 4.06
CA GLY A 259 9.08 -11.84 3.97
C GLY A 259 10.28 -12.80 3.97
N GLY A 260 10.09 -13.98 3.41
CA GLY A 260 11.05 -15.07 3.47
C GLY A 260 10.84 -15.94 4.72
N PRO A 261 11.51 -17.10 4.84
CA PRO A 261 11.33 -18.05 5.94
C PRO A 261 11.63 -17.46 7.32
N ASP A 262 12.56 -16.52 7.39
CA ASP A 262 12.95 -15.79 8.60
C ASP A 262 12.41 -14.35 8.63
N ARG A 263 11.58 -13.98 7.63
CA ARG A 263 11.02 -12.62 7.42
C ARG A 263 12.08 -11.52 7.27
N ARG A 264 13.29 -11.87 6.86
CA ARG A 264 14.43 -10.95 6.66
C ARG A 264 14.75 -10.68 5.19
N THR A 265 13.89 -11.08 4.28
CA THR A 265 13.95 -10.68 2.87
C THR A 265 13.06 -9.46 2.66
N LEU A 266 13.67 -8.34 2.32
CA LEU A 266 12.93 -7.16 1.87
C LEU A 266 12.62 -7.32 0.38
N PHE A 267 11.35 -7.33 0.03
CA PHE A 267 10.87 -7.23 -1.34
C PHE A 267 10.55 -5.76 -1.63
N ILE A 268 10.95 -5.28 -2.81
CA ILE A 268 10.71 -3.91 -3.26
C ILE A 268 10.05 -3.98 -4.64
N MET A 269 8.85 -3.42 -4.74
CA MET A 269 8.13 -3.24 -6.00
C MET A 269 8.60 -1.93 -6.61
N ALA A 270 9.26 -1.98 -7.77
CA ALA A 270 9.84 -0.80 -8.38
C ALA A 270 9.58 -0.75 -9.88
N ALA A 271 9.32 0.43 -10.44
CA ALA A 271 9.10 0.64 -11.87
C ALA A 271 9.58 2.04 -12.30
N GLN A 272 9.74 2.26 -13.60
CA GLN A 272 9.86 3.60 -14.15
C GLN A 272 8.46 4.25 -14.14
N TRP A 273 8.37 5.42 -13.53
CA TRP A 273 7.11 6.15 -13.48
C TRP A 273 6.82 6.85 -14.80
N HIS A 274 5.65 6.58 -15.37
CA HIS A 274 5.16 7.19 -16.60
C HIS A 274 3.83 7.92 -16.31
N PRO A 275 3.88 9.19 -15.85
CA PRO A 275 2.68 9.90 -15.42
C PRO A 275 1.64 10.10 -16.52
N GLU A 276 2.07 10.07 -17.80
CA GLU A 276 1.18 10.14 -18.96
C GLU A 276 0.35 8.86 -19.22
N ASN A 277 0.81 7.73 -18.69
CA ASN A 277 0.11 6.45 -18.77
C ASN A 277 0.55 5.50 -17.63
N PRO A 278 0.22 5.82 -16.37
CA PRO A 278 0.78 5.12 -15.21
C PRO A 278 0.37 3.65 -15.10
N PHE A 279 -0.79 3.29 -15.66
CA PHE A 279 -1.34 1.93 -15.54
C PHE A 279 -1.28 1.12 -16.84
N GLY A 280 -0.91 1.72 -17.97
CA GLY A 280 -0.84 1.07 -19.28
C GLY A 280 0.50 1.26 -19.99
N GLY A 281 1.52 1.75 -19.28
CA GLY A 281 2.85 2.05 -19.82
C GLY A 281 3.71 0.82 -20.12
N PRO A 282 5.00 1.03 -20.43
CA PRO A 282 5.95 -0.06 -20.65
C PRO A 282 6.09 -0.94 -19.42
N ARG A 283 6.33 -2.24 -19.62
CA ARG A 283 6.54 -3.21 -18.54
C ARG A 283 7.97 -3.10 -17.96
N THR A 284 8.24 -1.98 -17.28
CA THR A 284 9.53 -1.70 -16.62
C THR A 284 9.57 -2.15 -15.17
N GLY A 285 8.42 -2.59 -14.62
CA GLY A 285 8.28 -2.99 -13.23
C GLY A 285 9.02 -4.28 -12.89
N GLN A 286 9.56 -4.30 -11.69
CA GLN A 286 10.34 -5.41 -11.12
C GLN A 286 9.95 -5.65 -9.67
N VAL A 287 10.10 -6.90 -9.25
CA VAL A 287 10.24 -7.28 -7.85
C VAL A 287 11.73 -7.44 -7.57
N LEU A 288 12.25 -6.60 -6.68
CA LEU A 288 13.63 -6.67 -6.21
C LEU A 288 13.67 -7.26 -4.81
N THR A 289 14.77 -7.91 -4.45
CA THR A 289 15.00 -8.43 -3.09
C THR A 289 16.32 -7.92 -2.53
N ALA A 290 16.32 -7.68 -1.21
CA ALA A 290 17.52 -7.33 -0.45
C ALA A 290 17.45 -7.94 0.96
N PRO A 291 18.59 -8.22 1.63
CA PRO A 291 18.58 -8.64 3.02
C PRO A 291 18.16 -7.48 3.94
N ALA A 292 17.28 -7.77 4.89
CA ALA A 292 16.87 -6.83 5.93
C ALA A 292 17.58 -7.14 7.26
N PRO A 293 17.97 -6.12 8.05
CA PRO A 293 18.66 -6.29 9.33
C PRO A 293 17.76 -6.87 10.42
N ALA A 294 16.45 -6.64 10.33
CA ALA A 294 15.44 -7.12 11.27
C ALA A 294 14.29 -7.82 10.52
N PRO A 295 13.64 -8.82 11.13
CA PRO A 295 12.51 -9.51 10.51
C PRO A 295 11.28 -8.62 10.47
N GLY A 296 10.41 -8.84 9.47
CA GLY A 296 9.10 -8.21 9.40
C GLY A 296 8.18 -8.63 10.54
N VAL A 297 7.38 -7.69 11.02
CA VAL A 297 6.39 -7.89 12.09
C VAL A 297 5.15 -7.05 11.83
N GLY A 298 4.12 -7.24 12.66
CA GLY A 298 2.87 -6.49 12.54
C GLY A 298 2.01 -6.98 11.38
N TRP A 299 1.17 -6.10 10.92
CA TRP A 299 0.17 -6.31 9.88
C TRP A 299 0.34 -5.22 8.81
N PRO A 300 0.43 -5.49 7.57
CA PRO A 300 0.32 -6.81 6.94
C PRO A 300 1.46 -7.75 7.23
#